data_3baf426cd9a0120bd0971b50681cef8c
#
_entry.id   3baf426cd9a0120bd0971b50681cef8c
#
_cell.length_a   1.000
_cell.length_b   1.000
_cell.length_c   1.000
_cell.angle_alpha   90.00
_cell.angle_beta   90.00
_cell.angle_gamma   90.00
#
_symmetry.space_group_name_H-M   'P 1'
#
loop_
_entity.id
_entity.type
_entity.pdbx_description
1 polymer ?
#
loop_
_entity_poly.entity_id
_entity_poly.type
_entity_poly.pdbx_seq_one_letter_code
_entity_poly.pdbx_strand_id
1 'polypeptide(L)'
;MHDTELVKVILGLQADIAALKRMVAGNLRFGTVKKVDHDTKRVQLLLSDANGREFLSPLRPWGEIAGTEKSWRPPTQGQQMMLVAPHGDMRQAVALPMTYSDQNASPSSDPGTRILSTFGGATMLFDGGGDRAE
;
A
#
# COMPACT_ATOMS: atom_id res chain seq x y z
N MET A 1 -34.02 30.19 19.13
CA MET A 1 -32.78 30.21 18.34
C MET A 1 -32.99 31.09 17.12
N HIS A 2 -32.05 31.93 16.86
CA HIS A 2 -32.08 32.74 15.65
C HIS A 2 -31.59 31.93 14.46
N ASP A 3 -32.15 32.20 13.30
CA ASP A 3 -31.79 31.47 12.07
C ASP A 3 -30.28 31.52 11.78
N THR A 4 -29.62 32.61 12.16
CA THR A 4 -28.18 32.76 11.97
C THR A 4 -27.38 31.75 12.77
N GLU A 5 -27.80 31.45 13.99
CA GLU A 5 -27.11 30.45 14.82
C GLU A 5 -27.32 29.02 14.27
N LEU A 6 -28.53 28.74 13.82
CA LEU A 6 -28.82 27.44 13.19
C LEU A 6 -27.99 27.22 11.94
N VAL A 7 -27.86 28.28 11.12
CA VAL A 7 -27.04 28.22 9.91
C VAL A 7 -25.57 27.95 10.26
N LYS A 8 -25.04 28.59 11.31
CA LYS A 8 -23.66 28.38 11.76
C LYS A 8 -23.45 26.94 12.21
N VAL A 9 -24.42 26.36 12.93
CA VAL A 9 -24.32 24.94 13.36
C VAL A 9 -24.30 24.01 12.15
N ILE A 10 -25.17 24.25 11.18
CA ILE A 10 -25.26 23.43 9.98
C ILE A 10 -23.96 23.52 9.17
N LEU A 11 -23.43 24.72 8.99
CA LEU A 11 -22.17 24.91 8.26
C LEU A 11 -21.00 24.22 8.98
N GLY A 12 -20.98 24.28 10.32
CA GLY A 12 -19.98 23.60 11.11
C GLY A 12 -20.05 22.09 10.93
N LEU A 13 -21.27 21.52 10.95
CA LEU A 13 -21.46 20.09 10.74
C LEU A 13 -21.03 19.68 9.33
N GLN A 14 -21.35 20.47 8.32
CA GLN A 14 -20.92 20.20 6.95
C GLN A 14 -19.40 20.19 6.82
N ALA A 15 -18.72 21.13 7.49
CA ALA A 15 -17.26 21.19 7.50
C ALA A 15 -16.67 19.95 8.19
N ASP A 16 -17.27 19.50 9.30
CA ASP A 16 -16.82 18.32 10.02
C ASP A 16 -17.00 17.07 9.17
N ILE A 17 -18.12 16.93 8.49
CA ILE A 17 -18.37 15.79 7.59
C ILE A 17 -17.36 15.78 6.46
N ALA A 18 -17.08 16.94 5.86
CA ALA A 18 -16.08 17.02 4.79
C ALA A 18 -14.69 16.64 5.28
N ALA A 19 -14.31 17.06 6.49
CA ALA A 19 -13.04 16.69 7.09
C ALA A 19 -12.95 15.19 7.34
N LEU A 20 -14.02 14.59 7.88
CA LEU A 20 -14.08 13.14 8.11
C LEU A 20 -13.98 12.36 6.80
N LYS A 21 -14.66 12.80 5.77
CA LYS A 21 -14.57 12.16 4.45
C LYS A 21 -13.14 12.18 3.91
N ARG A 22 -12.44 13.29 4.06
CA ARG A 22 -11.03 13.39 3.65
C ARG A 22 -10.14 12.46 4.44
N MET A 23 -10.35 12.36 5.76
CA MET A 23 -9.59 11.44 6.61
C MET A 23 -9.80 10.00 6.20
N VAL A 24 -11.05 9.60 6.01
CA VAL A 24 -11.39 8.23 5.61
C VAL A 24 -10.80 7.91 4.24
N ALA A 25 -10.96 8.82 3.28
CA ALA A 25 -10.42 8.62 1.94
C ALA A 25 -8.90 8.54 1.93
N GLY A 26 -8.24 9.23 2.86
CA GLY A 26 -6.78 9.24 2.94
C GLY A 26 -6.18 8.10 3.75
N ASN A 27 -7.00 7.29 4.46
CA ASN A 27 -6.48 6.19 5.28
C ASN A 27 -5.76 5.13 4.47
N LEU A 28 -6.27 4.83 3.28
CA LEU A 28 -5.70 3.83 2.38
C LEU A 28 -5.53 4.45 1.01
N ARG A 29 -4.32 4.34 0.46
CA ARG A 29 -4.04 4.78 -0.89
C ARG A 29 -3.22 3.73 -1.61
N PHE A 30 -3.50 3.56 -2.89
CA PHE A 30 -2.84 2.58 -3.73
C PHE A 30 -1.93 3.27 -4.71
N GLY A 31 -0.83 2.61 -5.04
CA GLY A 31 0.08 3.15 -6.02
C GLY A 31 1.14 2.15 -6.43
N THR A 32 2.00 2.59 -7.32
CA THR A 32 3.13 1.81 -7.78
C THR A 32 4.42 2.46 -7.31
N VAL A 33 5.42 1.63 -7.02
CA VAL A 33 6.71 2.13 -6.53
C VAL A 33 7.41 2.94 -7.62
N LYS A 34 7.69 4.20 -7.30
CA LYS A 34 8.44 5.11 -8.17
C LYS A 34 9.91 5.11 -7.83
N LYS A 35 10.22 5.11 -6.53
CA LYS A 35 11.58 5.22 -6.04
C LYS A 35 11.73 4.41 -4.75
N VAL A 36 12.86 3.73 -4.62
CA VAL A 36 13.22 2.98 -3.40
C VAL A 36 14.53 3.54 -2.87
N ASP A 37 14.53 3.92 -1.59
CA ASP A 37 15.73 4.34 -0.89
C ASP A 37 16.11 3.26 0.12
N HIS A 38 17.12 2.48 -0.22
CA HIS A 38 17.54 1.35 0.61
C HIS A 38 18.27 1.80 1.87
N ASP A 39 18.89 2.95 1.85
CA ASP A 39 19.65 3.46 3.00
C ASP A 39 18.71 3.89 4.12
N THR A 40 17.68 4.65 3.80
CA THR A 40 16.68 5.09 4.77
C THR A 40 15.53 4.11 4.91
N LYS A 41 15.47 3.07 4.06
CA LYS A 41 14.44 2.04 4.07
C LYS A 41 13.07 2.64 3.85
N ARG A 42 12.97 3.49 2.82
CA ARG A 42 11.75 4.20 2.47
C ARG A 42 11.45 4.05 0.99
N VAL A 43 10.19 4.23 0.67
CA VAL A 43 9.69 4.09 -0.70
C VAL A 43 8.76 5.25 -1.02
N GLN A 44 8.77 5.67 -2.28
CA GLN A 44 7.86 6.68 -2.80
C GLN A 44 6.95 6.03 -3.83
N LEU A 45 5.65 6.26 -3.70
CA LEU A 45 4.66 5.68 -4.59
C LEU A 45 4.10 6.75 -5.53
N LEU A 46 3.86 6.33 -6.76
CA LEU A 46 3.06 7.08 -7.72
C LEU A 46 1.60 6.76 -7.42
N LEU A 47 0.87 7.72 -6.87
CA LEU A 47 -0.52 7.53 -6.43
C LEU A 47 -1.51 7.78 -7.55
N SER A 48 -1.21 8.72 -8.43
CA SER A 48 -2.02 8.96 -9.61
C SER A 48 -1.21 9.67 -10.67
N ASP A 49 -1.61 9.51 -11.91
CA ASP A 49 -0.99 10.17 -13.06
C ASP A 49 -2.13 10.70 -13.93
N ALA A 50 -2.55 11.93 -13.64
CA ALA A 50 -3.67 12.56 -14.31
C ALA A 50 -3.22 13.86 -14.98
N ASN A 51 -3.69 14.11 -16.20
CA ASN A 51 -3.40 15.34 -16.95
C ASN A 51 -1.90 15.63 -17.11
N GLY A 52 -1.11 14.57 -17.29
CA GLY A 52 0.34 14.69 -17.43
C GLY A 52 1.06 15.09 -16.15
N ARG A 53 0.38 15.05 -15.01
CA ARG A 53 0.98 15.33 -13.71
C ARG A 53 1.01 14.06 -12.87
N GLU A 54 2.20 13.76 -12.35
CA GLU A 54 2.38 12.68 -11.40
C GLU A 54 2.05 13.18 -9.99
N PHE A 55 1.21 12.44 -9.29
CA PHE A 55 0.96 12.70 -7.87
C PHE A 55 1.72 11.66 -7.06
N LEU A 56 2.79 12.09 -6.41
CA LEU A 56 3.70 11.21 -5.69
C LEU A 56 3.47 11.30 -4.20
N SER A 57 3.65 10.19 -3.50
CA SER A 57 3.67 10.19 -2.04
C SER A 57 4.99 10.73 -1.53
N PRO A 58 5.06 11.17 -0.25
CA PRO A 58 6.37 11.34 0.37
C PRO A 58 7.08 10.00 0.50
N LEU A 59 8.37 10.02 0.81
CA LEU A 59 9.12 8.80 1.13
C LEU A 59 8.63 8.27 2.46
N ARG A 60 8.14 7.03 2.47
CA ARG A 60 7.59 6.39 3.66
C ARG A 60 8.19 5.01 3.86
N PRO A 61 8.34 4.56 5.11
CA PRO A 61 8.86 3.21 5.35
C PRO A 61 7.94 2.15 4.78
N TRP A 62 8.52 1.04 4.35
CA TRP A 62 7.73 -0.13 4.00
C TRP A 62 7.68 -1.11 5.17
N GLY A 63 6.65 -1.97 5.19
CA GLY A 63 6.43 -2.91 6.28
C GLY A 63 7.39 -4.08 6.24
N GLU A 64 7.97 -4.39 7.38
CA GLU A 64 8.84 -5.54 7.58
C GLU A 64 8.56 -6.13 8.96
N ILE A 65 9.00 -7.37 9.17
CA ILE A 65 9.01 -7.95 10.50
C ILE A 65 10.23 -7.39 11.23
N ALA A 66 10.02 -6.76 12.36
CA ALA A 66 11.08 -6.04 13.06
C ALA A 66 11.04 -6.27 14.58
N GLY A 67 11.10 -7.52 14.96
CA GLY A 67 11.24 -7.94 16.36
C GLY A 67 12.54 -8.71 16.54
N THR A 68 12.50 -9.77 17.34
CA THR A 68 13.62 -10.70 17.40
C THR A 68 13.84 -11.35 16.04
N GLU A 69 12.77 -11.74 15.39
CA GLU A 69 12.79 -12.12 13.97
C GLU A 69 12.76 -10.83 13.15
N LYS A 70 13.59 -10.75 12.12
CA LYS A 70 13.66 -9.61 11.24
C LYS A 70 13.63 -10.06 9.79
N SER A 71 12.88 -9.33 8.97
CA SER A 71 12.83 -9.58 7.54
C SER A 71 13.47 -8.42 6.78
N TRP A 72 13.89 -8.72 5.55
CA TRP A 72 14.40 -7.72 4.62
C TRP A 72 13.84 -8.05 3.24
N ARG A 73 12.80 -7.35 2.84
CA ARG A 73 12.10 -7.58 1.57
C ARG A 73 11.82 -6.24 0.91
N PRO A 74 12.86 -5.57 0.39
CA PRO A 74 12.67 -4.27 -0.21
C PRO A 74 11.77 -4.34 -1.43
N PRO A 75 10.86 -3.37 -1.58
CA PRO A 75 10.05 -3.29 -2.79
C PRO A 75 10.91 -2.98 -3.99
N THR A 76 10.39 -3.28 -5.17
CA THR A 76 11.06 -2.95 -6.42
C THR A 76 10.22 -1.96 -7.22
N GLN A 77 10.87 -1.21 -8.10
CA GLN A 77 10.20 -0.22 -8.92
C GLN A 77 9.08 -0.87 -9.75
N GLY A 78 7.92 -0.23 -9.77
CA GLY A 78 6.75 -0.75 -10.47
C GLY A 78 5.88 -1.69 -9.66
N GLN A 79 6.33 -2.11 -8.49
CA GLN A 79 5.55 -2.97 -7.61
C GLN A 79 4.33 -2.21 -7.08
N GLN A 80 3.17 -2.87 -7.05
CA GLN A 80 1.97 -2.28 -6.52
C GLN A 80 1.95 -2.38 -5.00
N MET A 81 1.73 -1.25 -4.34
CA MET A 81 1.72 -1.17 -2.88
C MET A 81 0.56 -0.33 -2.39
N MET A 82 0.25 -0.49 -1.13
CA MET A 82 -0.78 0.27 -0.44
C MET A 82 -0.15 1.07 0.68
N LEU A 83 -0.48 2.36 0.75
CA LEU A 83 -0.13 3.20 1.89
C LEU A 83 -1.25 3.17 2.91
N VAL A 84 -0.90 2.78 4.11
CA VAL A 84 -1.80 2.84 5.26
C VAL A 84 -1.42 4.08 6.06
N ALA A 85 -2.31 5.06 6.05
CA ALA A 85 -2.05 6.36 6.68
C ALA A 85 -3.10 6.59 7.77
N PRO A 86 -2.75 6.38 9.04
CA PRO A 86 -3.70 6.63 10.14
C PRO A 86 -4.23 8.05 10.09
N HIS A 87 -5.54 8.20 10.17
CA HIS A 87 -6.23 9.50 10.11
C HIS A 87 -5.95 10.28 8.82
N GLY A 88 -5.53 9.60 7.76
CA GLY A 88 -5.15 10.25 6.52
C GLY A 88 -3.83 11.02 6.57
N ASP A 89 -3.07 10.87 7.64
CA ASP A 89 -1.81 11.58 7.81
C ASP A 89 -0.66 10.83 7.12
N MET A 90 -0.22 11.36 6.01
CA MET A 90 0.86 10.76 5.22
C MET A 90 2.19 10.72 5.95
N ARG A 91 2.37 11.55 6.98
CA ARG A 91 3.60 11.54 7.78
C ARG A 91 3.72 10.29 8.65
N GLN A 92 2.61 9.56 8.84
CA GLN A 92 2.57 8.33 9.62
C GLN A 92 2.32 7.11 8.75
N ALA A 93 2.34 7.26 7.43
CA ALA A 93 2.01 6.19 6.53
C ALA A 93 3.09 5.12 6.49
N VAL A 94 2.65 3.88 6.29
CA VAL A 94 3.52 2.73 6.03
C VAL A 94 3.05 2.07 4.75
N ALA A 95 3.99 1.71 3.88
CA ALA A 95 3.70 1.04 2.63
C ALA A 95 3.70 -0.47 2.82
N LEU A 96 2.66 -1.13 2.34
CA LEU A 96 2.50 -2.58 2.41
C LEU A 96 2.33 -3.16 1.02
N PRO A 97 2.84 -4.39 0.76
CA PRO A 97 2.61 -5.05 -0.51
C PRO A 97 1.12 -5.28 -0.74
N MET A 98 0.69 -5.18 -1.98
CA MET A 98 -0.70 -5.42 -2.33
C MET A 98 -0.88 -6.76 -3.04
N THR A 99 -0.92 -6.74 -4.36
CA THR A 99 -1.16 -7.94 -5.14
C THR A 99 -0.53 -7.78 -6.52
N TYR A 100 -0.85 -8.68 -7.41
CA TYR A 100 -0.37 -8.65 -8.79
C TYR A 100 -0.90 -7.45 -9.54
N SER A 101 -0.19 -7.06 -10.58
CA SER A 101 -0.58 -6.00 -11.50
C SER A 101 -0.20 -6.41 -12.91
N ASP A 102 -0.58 -5.61 -13.90
CA ASP A 102 -0.20 -5.90 -15.28
C ASP A 102 1.32 -5.91 -15.46
N GLN A 103 2.01 -5.06 -14.72
CA GLN A 103 3.47 -4.98 -14.77
C GLN A 103 4.14 -6.13 -14.03
N ASN A 104 3.51 -6.63 -12.97
CA ASN A 104 4.03 -7.71 -12.13
C ASN A 104 2.97 -8.79 -11.99
N ALA A 105 2.92 -9.68 -12.95
CA ALA A 105 1.91 -10.72 -13.02
C ALA A 105 2.19 -11.86 -12.04
N SER A 106 1.16 -12.66 -11.79
CA SER A 106 1.28 -13.84 -10.97
C SER A 106 2.26 -14.84 -11.59
N PRO A 107 3.08 -15.51 -10.79
CA PRO A 107 4.00 -16.54 -11.29
C PRO A 107 3.30 -17.85 -11.65
N SER A 108 2.04 -18.03 -11.29
CA SER A 108 1.33 -19.29 -11.52
C SER A 108 -0.18 -19.07 -11.59
N SER A 109 -0.84 -19.90 -12.37
CA SER A 109 -2.30 -20.02 -12.38
C SER A 109 -2.75 -21.44 -12.08
N ASP A 110 -1.87 -22.25 -11.53
CA ASP A 110 -2.14 -23.66 -11.23
C ASP A 110 -3.09 -23.76 -10.03
N PRO A 111 -4.26 -24.41 -10.17
CA PRO A 111 -5.19 -24.55 -9.05
C PRO A 111 -4.79 -25.65 -8.05
N GLY A 112 -3.66 -26.30 -8.22
CA GLY A 112 -3.21 -27.35 -7.32
C GLY A 112 -2.80 -26.84 -5.95
N THR A 113 -2.38 -27.76 -5.09
CA THR A 113 -2.01 -27.47 -3.71
C THR A 113 -0.55 -27.04 -3.64
N ARG A 114 -0.26 -25.84 -4.07
CA ARG A 114 1.11 -25.34 -4.12
C ARG A 114 1.24 -23.98 -3.46
N ILE A 115 2.37 -23.79 -2.82
CA ILE A 115 2.82 -22.48 -2.34
C ILE A 115 4.11 -22.17 -3.07
N LEU A 116 4.17 -21.01 -3.68
CA LEU A 116 5.27 -20.64 -4.57
C LEU A 116 5.75 -19.21 -4.24
N SER A 117 7.05 -19.06 -4.06
CA SER A 117 7.69 -17.76 -3.95
C SER A 117 8.81 -17.65 -4.96
N THR A 118 8.86 -16.54 -5.67
CA THR A 118 9.92 -16.29 -6.64
C THR A 118 10.68 -15.02 -6.28
N PHE A 119 11.97 -15.06 -6.54
CA PHE A 119 12.83 -13.88 -6.39
C PHE A 119 13.90 -13.93 -7.48
N GLY A 120 13.78 -13.02 -8.46
CA GLY A 120 14.64 -13.09 -9.63
C GLY A 120 14.50 -14.45 -10.31
N GLY A 121 15.60 -15.14 -10.47
CA GLY A 121 15.61 -16.49 -11.05
C GLY A 121 15.40 -17.61 -10.04
N ALA A 122 15.30 -17.30 -8.77
CA ALA A 122 15.13 -18.31 -7.73
C ALA A 122 13.65 -18.57 -7.45
N THR A 123 13.33 -19.81 -7.15
CA THR A 123 11.97 -20.23 -6.84
C THR A 123 11.98 -21.13 -5.61
N MET A 124 11.11 -20.84 -4.65
CA MET A 124 10.83 -21.73 -3.54
C MET A 124 9.44 -22.29 -3.73
N LEU A 125 9.34 -23.62 -3.76
CA LEU A 125 8.09 -24.31 -4.05
C LEU A 125 7.79 -25.34 -2.96
N PHE A 126 6.58 -25.23 -2.41
CA PHE A 126 6.00 -26.29 -1.57
C PHE A 126 4.85 -26.93 -2.34
N ASP A 127 4.97 -28.21 -2.62
CA ASP A 127 3.95 -28.96 -3.34
C ASP A 127 3.29 -29.93 -2.37
N GLY A 128 2.05 -29.61 -1.97
CA GLY A 128 1.27 -30.44 -1.04
C GLY A 128 0.42 -31.48 -1.74
N GLY A 129 0.54 -31.61 -3.06
CA GLY A 129 -0.31 -32.48 -3.87
C GLY A 129 0.19 -33.88 -3.96
N GLY A 130 0.53 -34.52 -2.90
CA GLY A 130 0.63 -35.88 -3.10
C GLY A 130 1.69 -36.67 -2.43
N ASP A 131 1.93 -37.74 -3.00
CA ASP A 131 2.75 -38.84 -2.56
C ASP A 131 4.23 -38.54 -2.59
N ARG A 132 4.61 -37.29 -2.65
CA ARG A 132 6.03 -36.98 -2.69
C ARG A 132 6.59 -36.91 -1.30
N ALA A 133 7.08 -37.99 -0.89
CA ALA A 133 7.78 -38.10 0.37
C ALA A 133 9.26 -37.81 0.18
N GLU A 134 9.57 -36.67 -0.31
CA GLU A 134 10.97 -36.31 -0.60
C GLU A 134 11.55 -35.32 0.34
#